data_c89d628c9bba4b202468aa99817bad93
#
_entry.id   c89d628c9bba4b202468aa99817bad93
#
_cell.length_a   1.000
_cell.length_b   1.000
_cell.length_c   1.000
_cell.angle_alpha   90.00
_cell.angle_beta   90.00
_cell.angle_gamma   90.00
#
_symmetry.space_group_name_H-M   'P 1'
#
loop_
_entity.id
_entity.type
_entity.pdbx_description
1 polymer ?
#
loop_
_entity_poly.entity_id
_entity_poly.type
_entity_poly.pdbx_seq_one_letter_code
_entity_poly.pdbx_strand_id
1 'polypeptide(L)'
;MGVELDRRTGAPVNYYLFEDHPHHDQGYGSKTKRHHKIVPADQIIHCYLQDRAGQTRGVPWMSNVLSRLKMLDGYEEATLVNARVAASKMGFFTSPEGDGFIGDDYDNHAPILDASPGTFSQLPAGMSFTAFDPSSGTESFDEFEKAILRGIASGLGVSYVSLANNLEGVSYSSIRQGTIEDRDHFKMVQQFMIDQFVDPIYRAWLEMAITVGRINLPMGKYDLFADQVIYRPRGFAWVDPQKEIQASVTALNNGIVSLQDVHSQYGRDTEEIFEQINREGELADRYGIDTAFQPFGTKLPAQPSIDVGQDDGNV
;
A
#
# COMPACT_ATOMS: atom_id res chain seq x y z
N MET A 1 -9.17 -28.39 6.44
CA MET A 1 -8.93 -26.97 6.21
C MET A 1 -8.75 -26.16 7.51
N GLY A 2 -8.84 -26.77 8.66
CA GLY A 2 -8.63 -26.14 9.96
C GLY A 2 -9.78 -25.28 10.50
N VAL A 3 -10.88 -25.19 9.78
CA VAL A 3 -12.11 -24.52 10.20
C VAL A 3 -13.27 -25.50 10.09
N GLU A 4 -13.97 -25.68 11.19
CA GLU A 4 -15.20 -26.48 11.24
C GLU A 4 -16.41 -25.55 11.08
N LEU A 5 -17.29 -25.90 10.16
CA LEU A 5 -18.48 -25.10 9.85
C LEU A 5 -19.73 -25.84 10.27
N ASP A 6 -20.71 -25.10 10.76
CA ASP A 6 -22.07 -25.61 10.91
C ASP A 6 -22.67 -25.91 9.54
N ARG A 7 -23.16 -27.14 9.37
CA ARG A 7 -23.73 -27.61 8.09
C ARG A 7 -24.99 -26.86 7.68
N ARG A 8 -25.72 -26.28 8.61
CA ARG A 8 -26.98 -25.60 8.35
C ARG A 8 -26.78 -24.11 8.02
N THR A 9 -25.90 -23.46 8.76
CA THR A 9 -25.68 -22.00 8.66
C THR A 9 -24.46 -21.63 7.86
N GLY A 10 -23.47 -22.54 7.73
CA GLY A 10 -22.16 -22.23 7.16
C GLY A 10 -21.24 -21.40 8.07
N ALA A 11 -21.70 -21.10 9.31
CA ALA A 11 -20.91 -20.33 10.26
C ALA A 11 -19.77 -21.18 10.85
N PRO A 12 -18.61 -20.58 11.18
CA PRO A 12 -17.52 -21.26 11.85
C PRO A 12 -17.92 -21.64 13.27
N VAL A 13 -17.62 -22.87 13.67
CA VAL A 13 -17.88 -23.42 15.01
C VAL A 13 -16.58 -23.56 15.80
N ASN A 14 -15.58 -24.20 15.18
CA ASN A 14 -14.29 -24.43 15.79
C ASN A 14 -13.14 -24.18 14.82
N TYR A 15 -12.00 -23.82 15.37
CA TYR A 15 -10.72 -23.72 14.66
C TYR A 15 -9.73 -24.75 15.18
N TYR A 16 -9.08 -25.46 14.27
CA TYR A 16 -8.03 -26.44 14.56
C TYR A 16 -6.67 -25.79 14.31
N LEU A 17 -5.99 -25.39 15.36
CA LEU A 17 -4.70 -24.72 15.30
C LEU A 17 -3.59 -25.70 15.63
N PHE A 18 -2.44 -25.58 14.98
CA PHE A 18 -1.25 -26.29 15.40
C PHE A 18 -0.71 -25.68 16.70
N GLU A 19 -0.27 -26.50 17.65
CA GLU A 19 0.39 -26.02 18.87
C GLU A 19 1.75 -25.42 18.53
N ASP A 20 2.49 -26.06 17.60
CA ASP A 20 3.80 -25.62 17.16
C ASP A 20 3.79 -25.22 15.68
N HIS A 21 4.67 -24.30 15.31
CA HIS A 21 4.83 -23.91 13.90
C HIS A 21 5.27 -25.11 13.06
N PRO A 22 4.69 -25.37 11.86
CA PRO A 22 5.02 -26.53 11.02
C PRO A 22 6.50 -26.69 10.63
N HIS A 23 7.25 -25.60 10.64
CA HIS A 23 8.69 -25.57 10.35
C HIS A 23 9.55 -25.35 11.60
N HIS A 24 8.99 -25.46 12.81
CA HIS A 24 9.77 -25.48 14.01
C HIS A 24 10.61 -26.77 14.00
N ASP A 25 11.91 -26.61 13.91
CA ASP A 25 12.88 -27.68 13.69
C ASP A 25 12.99 -28.54 14.94
N GLN A 26 12.10 -29.50 15.04
CA GLN A 26 12.26 -30.59 15.96
C GLN A 26 13.02 -31.68 15.21
N GLY A 27 14.32 -31.71 15.43
CA GLY A 27 15.36 -32.63 14.95
C GLY A 27 14.94 -33.81 14.09
N TYR A 28 15.69 -34.07 13.07
CA TYR A 28 15.63 -35.21 12.16
C TYR A 28 15.13 -36.47 12.86
N GLY A 29 13.84 -36.81 12.68
CA GLY A 29 13.32 -38.09 13.14
C GLY A 29 12.00 -38.09 13.92
N SER A 30 11.51 -36.98 14.38
CA SER A 30 10.22 -36.95 15.10
C SER A 30 9.04 -37.00 14.13
N LYS A 31 8.53 -38.19 13.87
CA LYS A 31 7.17 -38.42 13.35
C LYS A 31 6.14 -38.12 14.44
N THR A 32 6.31 -37.09 15.23
CA THR A 32 5.41 -36.70 16.29
C THR A 32 4.11 -36.30 15.65
N LYS A 33 3.02 -36.93 16.04
CA LYS A 33 1.67 -36.57 15.66
C LYS A 33 1.50 -35.06 15.93
N ARG A 34 1.27 -34.30 14.90
CA ARG A 34 0.99 -32.88 15.03
C ARG A 34 -0.27 -32.75 15.90
N HIS A 35 -0.09 -32.27 17.11
CA HIS A 35 -1.20 -32.00 18.01
C HIS A 35 -1.92 -30.75 17.52
N HIS A 36 -3.23 -30.83 17.48
CA HIS A 36 -4.11 -29.70 17.14
C HIS A 36 -4.83 -29.26 18.40
N LYS A 37 -4.79 -27.98 18.68
CA LYS A 37 -5.64 -27.36 19.68
C LYS A 37 -6.95 -26.94 19.02
N ILE A 38 -8.06 -27.35 19.61
CA ILE A 38 -9.39 -26.93 19.16
C ILE A 38 -9.74 -25.65 19.92
N VAL A 39 -10.02 -24.59 19.20
CA VAL A 39 -10.43 -23.30 19.77
C VAL A 39 -11.82 -22.96 19.23
N PRO A 40 -12.80 -22.67 20.11
CA PRO A 40 -14.11 -22.20 19.71
C PRO A 40 -14.06 -20.92 18.85
N ALA A 41 -15.00 -20.77 17.92
CA ALA A 41 -15.00 -19.65 17.00
C ALA A 41 -15.22 -18.27 17.67
N ASP A 42 -15.88 -18.25 18.81
CA ASP A 42 -16.10 -17.05 19.64
C ASP A 42 -14.81 -16.49 20.24
N GLN A 43 -13.75 -17.30 20.33
CA GLN A 43 -12.44 -16.89 20.84
C GLN A 43 -11.45 -16.49 19.72
N ILE A 44 -11.88 -16.49 18.46
CA ILE A 44 -10.99 -16.22 17.32
C ILE A 44 -11.60 -15.15 16.42
N ILE A 45 -10.85 -14.09 16.23
CA ILE A 45 -11.14 -13.10 15.19
C ILE A 45 -10.47 -13.56 13.90
N HIS A 46 -11.26 -14.12 12.97
CA HIS A 46 -10.77 -14.59 11.68
C HIS A 46 -10.98 -13.53 10.61
N CYS A 47 -10.00 -12.65 10.47
CA CYS A 47 -10.04 -11.53 9.56
C CYS A 47 -9.52 -11.92 8.16
N TYR A 48 -10.38 -11.90 7.15
CA TYR A 48 -10.01 -12.14 5.75
C TYR A 48 -11.04 -11.52 4.79
N LEU A 49 -10.56 -11.10 3.62
CA LEU A 49 -11.43 -10.62 2.55
C LEU A 49 -12.15 -11.80 1.91
N GLN A 50 -13.48 -11.69 1.82
CA GLN A 50 -14.31 -12.69 1.20
C GLN A 50 -14.59 -12.28 -0.26
N ASP A 51 -13.91 -12.90 -1.22
CA ASP A 51 -14.07 -12.63 -2.65
C ASP A 51 -15.23 -13.38 -3.28
N ARG A 52 -15.69 -14.47 -2.63
CA ARG A 52 -16.77 -15.31 -3.14
C ARG A 52 -17.61 -15.90 -2.03
N ALA A 53 -18.88 -16.17 -2.33
CA ALA A 53 -19.79 -16.86 -1.42
C ALA A 53 -19.22 -18.24 -1.03
N GLY A 54 -19.35 -18.62 0.26
CA GLY A 54 -18.87 -19.89 0.80
C GLY A 54 -17.35 -19.99 0.98
N GLN A 55 -16.61 -18.91 0.83
CA GLN A 55 -15.19 -18.86 1.15
C GLN A 55 -15.00 -18.91 2.66
N THR A 56 -14.17 -19.84 3.13
CA THR A 56 -13.93 -20.07 4.57
C THR A 56 -12.57 -19.61 5.04
N ARG A 57 -11.69 -19.19 4.13
CA ARG A 57 -10.34 -18.69 4.42
C ARG A 57 -9.95 -17.63 3.41
N GLY A 58 -9.16 -16.67 3.86
CA GLY A 58 -8.58 -15.66 2.98
C GLY A 58 -7.61 -16.25 1.97
N VAL A 59 -7.49 -15.57 0.84
CA VAL A 59 -6.45 -15.80 -0.17
C VAL A 59 -5.43 -14.68 -0.01
N PRO A 60 -4.12 -14.97 0.00
CA PRO A 60 -3.12 -13.91 0.09
C PRO A 60 -3.27 -12.92 -1.05
N TRP A 61 -3.24 -11.64 -0.77
CA TRP A 61 -3.42 -10.57 -1.76
C TRP A 61 -2.46 -10.70 -2.94
N MET A 62 -1.23 -11.14 -2.66
CA MET A 62 -0.19 -11.30 -3.68
C MET A 62 -0.36 -12.56 -4.54
N SER A 63 -1.31 -13.45 -4.24
CA SER A 63 -1.48 -14.72 -4.97
C SER A 63 -1.63 -14.55 -6.47
N ASN A 64 -2.33 -13.49 -6.90
CA ASN A 64 -2.59 -13.20 -8.30
C ASN A 64 -1.36 -12.66 -9.05
N VAL A 65 -0.36 -12.16 -8.33
CA VAL A 65 0.80 -11.48 -8.93
C VAL A 65 2.12 -12.21 -8.71
N LEU A 66 2.17 -13.22 -7.82
CA LEU A 66 3.39 -13.96 -7.47
C LEU A 66 4.12 -14.53 -8.70
N SER A 67 3.39 -15.08 -9.68
CA SER A 67 3.99 -15.61 -10.90
C SER A 67 4.61 -14.51 -11.75
N ARG A 68 3.97 -13.33 -11.82
CA ARG A 68 4.50 -12.18 -12.57
C ARG A 68 5.72 -11.58 -11.88
N LEU A 69 5.72 -11.51 -10.54
CA LEU A 69 6.88 -11.05 -9.76
C LEU A 69 8.08 -11.98 -9.99
N LYS A 70 7.87 -13.30 -9.96
CA LYS A 70 8.94 -14.26 -10.25
C LYS A 70 9.46 -14.16 -11.68
N MET A 71 8.59 -13.90 -12.67
CA MET A 71 9.00 -13.68 -14.06
C MET A 71 9.80 -12.39 -14.22
N LEU A 72 9.42 -11.33 -13.52
CA LEU A 72 10.15 -10.06 -13.52
C LEU A 72 11.55 -10.23 -12.95
N ASP A 73 11.67 -10.82 -11.77
CA ASP A 73 12.94 -11.11 -11.10
C ASP A 73 13.90 -11.90 -12.01
N GLY A 74 13.41 -13.00 -12.62
CA GLY A 74 14.21 -13.79 -13.55
C GLY A 74 14.57 -13.05 -14.85
N TYR A 75 13.73 -12.13 -15.33
CA TYR A 75 14.03 -11.31 -16.50
C TYR A 75 15.08 -10.24 -16.20
N GLU A 76 14.99 -9.58 -15.05
CA GLU A 76 15.99 -8.62 -14.58
C GLU A 76 17.36 -9.29 -14.42
N GLU A 77 17.40 -10.47 -13.77
CA GLU A 77 18.63 -11.25 -13.62
C GLU A 77 19.23 -11.61 -14.99
N ALA A 78 18.42 -12.15 -15.90
CA ALA A 78 18.88 -12.53 -17.25
C ALA A 78 19.40 -11.32 -18.04
N THR A 79 18.74 -10.16 -17.94
CA THR A 79 19.15 -8.93 -18.62
C THR A 79 20.46 -8.40 -18.04
N LEU A 80 20.62 -8.44 -16.72
CA LEU A 80 21.86 -8.05 -16.04
C LEU A 80 23.02 -8.96 -16.44
N VAL A 81 22.80 -10.27 -16.51
CA VAL A 81 23.80 -11.24 -16.98
C VAL A 81 24.17 -10.96 -18.43
N ASN A 82 23.20 -10.74 -19.32
CA ASN A 82 23.43 -10.39 -20.72
C ASN A 82 24.27 -9.09 -20.84
N ALA A 83 23.95 -8.07 -20.05
CA ALA A 83 24.70 -6.82 -20.05
C ALA A 83 26.16 -7.03 -19.59
N ARG A 84 26.39 -7.88 -18.56
CA ARG A 84 27.73 -8.23 -18.09
C ARG A 84 28.53 -8.99 -19.16
N VAL A 85 27.90 -9.95 -19.84
CA VAL A 85 28.51 -10.73 -20.93
C VAL A 85 28.85 -9.82 -22.11
N ALA A 86 27.94 -8.92 -22.51
CA ALA A 86 28.19 -7.94 -23.56
C ALA A 86 29.35 -7.00 -23.21
N ALA A 87 29.43 -6.56 -21.96
CA ALA A 87 30.50 -5.69 -21.46
C ALA A 87 31.88 -6.39 -21.45
N SER A 88 31.91 -7.70 -21.25
CA SER A 88 33.16 -8.49 -21.24
C SER A 88 33.75 -8.77 -22.60
N LYS A 89 33.06 -8.35 -23.68
CA LYS A 89 33.50 -8.55 -25.08
C LYS A 89 33.94 -9.99 -25.40
N MET A 90 33.18 -10.95 -24.93
CA MET A 90 33.43 -12.37 -25.23
C MET A 90 33.15 -12.67 -26.68
N GLY A 91 33.88 -13.65 -27.25
CA GLY A 91 33.68 -14.11 -28.62
C GLY A 91 34.26 -15.50 -28.83
N PHE A 92 33.97 -16.06 -30.00
CA PHE A 92 34.42 -17.39 -30.37
C PHE A 92 35.43 -17.30 -31.50
N PHE A 93 36.49 -18.09 -31.39
CA PHE A 93 37.44 -18.28 -32.46
C PHE A 93 36.93 -19.41 -33.38
N THR A 94 36.73 -19.14 -34.62
CA THR A 94 36.31 -20.13 -35.62
C THR A 94 37.43 -20.37 -36.62
N SER A 95 37.79 -21.65 -36.82
CA SER A 95 38.72 -22.07 -37.88
C SER A 95 37.94 -22.77 -39.01
N PRO A 96 38.04 -22.33 -40.25
CA PRO A 96 37.34 -22.96 -41.38
C PRO A 96 37.84 -24.34 -41.73
N GLU A 97 39.06 -24.73 -41.36
CA GLU A 97 39.67 -26.03 -41.74
C GLU A 97 39.63 -27.09 -40.62
N GLY A 98 39.00 -26.81 -39.50
CA GLY A 98 38.80 -27.78 -38.41
C GLY A 98 40.07 -28.20 -37.64
N ASP A 99 41.22 -27.65 -37.96
CA ASP A 99 42.43 -27.83 -37.18
C ASP A 99 42.32 -27.01 -35.93
N GLY A 100 42.20 -27.71 -34.81
CA GLY A 100 41.99 -27.08 -33.49
C GLY A 100 43.09 -26.09 -33.18
N PHE A 101 42.74 -24.98 -32.53
CA PHE A 101 43.69 -24.05 -31.92
C PHE A 101 44.54 -24.80 -30.91
N ILE A 102 45.82 -24.88 -31.16
CA ILE A 102 46.82 -25.43 -30.24
C ILE A 102 47.31 -24.25 -29.41
N GLY A 103 46.57 -23.89 -28.36
CA GLY A 103 47.05 -22.97 -27.35
C GLY A 103 48.11 -23.62 -26.45
N ASP A 104 48.99 -22.80 -25.85
CA ASP A 104 50.17 -23.24 -25.08
C ASP A 104 49.85 -24.00 -23.79
N ASP A 105 48.62 -24.24 -23.41
CA ASP A 105 48.24 -24.92 -22.18
C ASP A 105 47.52 -26.26 -22.50
N TYR A 106 48.27 -27.36 -22.28
CA TYR A 106 47.87 -28.76 -22.41
C TYR A 106 47.09 -29.26 -21.17
N ASP A 107 45.94 -28.74 -20.91
CA ASP A 107 45.01 -29.43 -20.04
C ASP A 107 43.74 -29.68 -20.86
N ASN A 108 43.53 -30.89 -21.30
CA ASN A 108 42.43 -31.56 -22.01
C ASN A 108 41.09 -30.82 -22.20
N HIS A 109 41.04 -29.51 -22.06
CA HIS A 109 39.89 -28.63 -22.21
C HIS A 109 40.19 -27.56 -23.22
N ALA A 110 39.17 -27.08 -23.94
CA ALA A 110 39.26 -26.04 -24.96
C ALA A 110 40.10 -24.83 -24.45
N PRO A 111 41.01 -24.31 -25.32
CA PRO A 111 41.89 -23.21 -24.92
C PRO A 111 41.06 -21.99 -24.46
N ILE A 112 41.26 -21.60 -23.24
CA ILE A 112 40.66 -20.40 -22.66
C ILE A 112 41.69 -19.27 -22.79
N LEU A 113 41.40 -18.31 -23.64
CA LEU A 113 42.16 -17.05 -23.69
C LEU A 113 41.50 -16.06 -22.75
N ASP A 114 42.24 -15.63 -21.76
CA ASP A 114 41.77 -14.64 -20.81
C ASP A 114 41.73 -13.27 -21.52
N ALA A 115 40.52 -12.78 -21.80
CA ALA A 115 40.33 -11.51 -22.48
C ALA A 115 40.31 -10.36 -21.43
N SER A 116 41.49 -9.85 -21.11
CA SER A 116 41.59 -8.64 -20.30
C SER A 116 41.10 -7.44 -21.11
N PRO A 117 40.32 -6.53 -20.54
CA PRO A 117 39.83 -5.34 -21.23
C PRO A 117 40.97 -4.50 -21.78
N GLY A 118 40.95 -4.20 -23.08
CA GLY A 118 41.97 -3.37 -23.71
C GLY A 118 43.17 -4.14 -24.30
N THR A 119 43.25 -5.46 -24.20
CA THR A 119 44.28 -6.28 -24.88
C THR A 119 43.86 -6.68 -26.27
N PHE A 120 44.76 -6.48 -27.23
CA PHE A 120 44.60 -6.98 -28.61
C PHE A 120 45.52 -8.19 -28.79
N SER A 121 44.96 -9.35 -28.95
CA SER A 121 45.73 -10.55 -29.29
C SER A 121 45.80 -10.73 -30.81
N GLN A 122 46.97 -11.09 -31.33
CA GLN A 122 47.13 -11.38 -32.74
C GLN A 122 46.59 -12.75 -33.04
N LEU A 123 45.61 -12.83 -33.97
CA LEU A 123 44.97 -14.09 -34.35
C LEU A 123 45.94 -14.88 -35.28
N PRO A 124 46.05 -16.20 -35.11
CA PRO A 124 46.75 -17.07 -36.03
C PRO A 124 46.15 -16.99 -37.44
N ALA A 125 46.99 -17.20 -38.47
CA ALA A 125 46.52 -17.18 -39.85
C ALA A 125 45.43 -18.24 -40.10
N GLY A 126 44.29 -17.83 -40.66
CA GLY A 126 43.15 -18.68 -40.95
C GLY A 126 42.06 -18.74 -39.88
N MET A 127 42.24 -18.08 -38.72
CA MET A 127 41.21 -17.95 -37.71
C MET A 127 40.42 -16.65 -37.86
N SER A 128 39.13 -16.70 -37.61
CA SER A 128 38.27 -15.53 -37.51
C SER A 128 37.68 -15.45 -36.11
N PHE A 129 37.55 -14.23 -35.61
CA PHE A 129 36.91 -13.95 -34.34
C PHE A 129 35.46 -13.54 -34.59
N THR A 130 34.54 -14.26 -34.02
CA THR A 130 33.11 -13.88 -33.99
C THR A 130 32.78 -13.37 -32.64
N ALA A 131 32.54 -12.07 -32.52
CA ALA A 131 32.10 -11.47 -31.24
C ALA A 131 30.72 -12.03 -30.89
N PHE A 132 30.57 -12.42 -29.65
CA PHE A 132 29.25 -12.74 -29.12
C PHE A 132 28.59 -11.39 -28.69
N ASP A 133 27.60 -10.98 -29.48
CA ASP A 133 26.83 -9.78 -29.21
C ASP A 133 25.41 -10.15 -28.74
N PRO A 134 25.14 -10.15 -27.45
CA PRO A 134 23.81 -10.45 -26.90
C PRO A 134 22.86 -9.25 -26.99
N SER A 135 23.12 -8.24 -27.80
CA SER A 135 22.39 -6.97 -27.85
C SER A 135 20.92 -7.09 -28.25
N SER A 136 20.45 -8.25 -28.69
CA SER A 136 19.07 -8.49 -29.10
C SER A 136 18.08 -8.65 -27.95
N GLY A 137 17.94 -7.70 -27.07
CA GLY A 137 16.95 -7.79 -26.00
C GLY A 137 16.92 -6.60 -25.03
N THR A 138 17.93 -5.75 -25.08
CA THR A 138 18.07 -4.65 -24.11
C THR A 138 17.23 -3.43 -24.49
N GLU A 139 16.92 -3.26 -25.76
CA GLU A 139 16.21 -2.08 -26.27
C GLU A 139 14.75 -1.99 -25.82
N SER A 140 14.11 -3.12 -25.46
CA SER A 140 12.71 -3.17 -25.01
C SER A 140 12.56 -3.43 -23.50
N PHE A 141 13.65 -3.40 -22.74
CA PHE A 141 13.62 -3.73 -21.30
C PHE A 141 12.65 -2.84 -20.54
N ASP A 142 12.76 -1.53 -20.68
CA ASP A 142 11.95 -0.55 -19.96
C ASP A 142 10.44 -0.68 -20.28
N GLU A 143 10.10 -0.89 -21.56
CA GLU A 143 8.70 -1.08 -21.96
C GLU A 143 8.11 -2.38 -21.41
N PHE A 144 8.90 -3.45 -21.41
CA PHE A 144 8.47 -4.75 -20.89
C PHE A 144 8.33 -4.73 -19.38
N GLU A 145 9.28 -4.16 -18.65
CA GLU A 145 9.23 -3.96 -17.21
C GLU A 145 7.98 -3.15 -16.81
N LYS A 146 7.75 -2.01 -17.47
CA LYS A 146 6.55 -1.19 -17.25
C LYS A 146 5.26 -1.97 -17.51
N ALA A 147 5.22 -2.82 -18.54
CA ALA A 147 4.05 -3.65 -18.84
C ALA A 147 3.78 -4.69 -17.74
N ILE A 148 4.82 -5.35 -17.22
CA ILE A 148 4.69 -6.31 -16.12
C ILE A 148 4.27 -5.61 -14.83
N LEU A 149 4.92 -4.49 -14.48
CA LEU A 149 4.60 -3.72 -13.28
C LEU A 149 3.16 -3.19 -13.30
N ARG A 150 2.63 -2.74 -14.46
CA ARG A 150 1.21 -2.39 -14.62
C ARG A 150 0.29 -3.57 -14.34
N GLY A 151 0.65 -4.76 -14.81
CA GLY A 151 -0.11 -5.97 -14.52
C GLY A 151 -0.05 -6.40 -13.05
N ILE A 152 1.07 -6.16 -12.37
CA ILE A 152 1.22 -6.38 -10.93
C ILE A 152 0.38 -5.36 -10.15
N ALA A 153 0.45 -4.08 -10.50
CA ALA A 153 -0.32 -3.01 -9.88
C ALA A 153 -1.83 -3.29 -9.96
N SER A 154 -2.31 -3.68 -11.15
CA SER A 154 -3.71 -4.08 -11.35
C SER A 154 -4.11 -5.28 -10.50
N GLY A 155 -3.23 -6.28 -10.36
CA GLY A 155 -3.50 -7.45 -9.53
C GLY A 155 -3.51 -7.18 -8.03
N LEU A 156 -2.81 -6.13 -7.57
CA LEU A 156 -2.80 -5.66 -6.19
C LEU A 156 -3.90 -4.63 -5.89
N GLY A 157 -4.58 -4.11 -6.92
CA GLY A 157 -5.59 -3.07 -6.77
C GLY A 157 -5.02 -1.70 -6.42
N VAL A 158 -3.81 -1.40 -6.87
CA VAL A 158 -3.15 -0.10 -6.70
C VAL A 158 -2.77 0.50 -8.04
N SER A 159 -2.59 1.82 -8.10
CA SER A 159 -2.14 2.48 -9.32
C SER A 159 -0.68 2.12 -9.65
N TYR A 160 -0.34 2.09 -10.94
CA TYR A 160 1.04 1.85 -11.39
C TYR A 160 2.01 2.88 -10.80
N VAL A 161 1.59 4.13 -10.70
CA VAL A 161 2.39 5.22 -10.12
C VAL A 161 2.73 4.95 -8.66
N SER A 162 1.76 4.48 -7.88
CA SER A 162 1.96 4.14 -6.47
C SER A 162 2.88 2.93 -6.28
N LEU A 163 2.80 1.92 -7.15
CA LEU A 163 3.61 0.72 -7.08
C LEU A 163 5.06 0.96 -7.52
N ALA A 164 5.25 1.54 -8.71
CA ALA A 164 6.55 1.72 -9.34
C ALA A 164 7.25 3.02 -8.93
N ASN A 165 6.55 3.93 -8.24
CA ASN A 165 7.01 5.29 -7.93
C ASN A 165 7.52 6.04 -9.18
N ASN A 166 6.93 5.75 -10.35
CA ASN A 166 7.32 6.31 -11.62
C ASN A 166 6.37 7.45 -12.00
N LEU A 167 6.89 8.67 -11.99
CA LEU A 167 6.17 9.90 -12.34
C LEU A 167 6.50 10.39 -13.75
N GLU A 168 7.31 9.65 -14.51
CA GLU A 168 7.73 10.02 -15.85
C GLU A 168 6.55 10.03 -16.83
N GLY A 169 6.40 11.13 -17.57
CA GLY A 169 5.37 11.27 -18.59
C GLY A 169 3.93 11.33 -18.08
N VAL A 170 3.72 11.44 -16.75
CA VAL A 170 2.38 11.48 -16.17
C VAL A 170 1.95 12.93 -15.97
N SER A 171 0.75 13.29 -16.45
CA SER A 171 0.18 14.62 -16.21
C SER A 171 -0.36 14.74 -14.79
N TYR A 172 -0.41 15.95 -14.24
CA TYR A 172 -1.00 16.23 -12.93
C TYR A 172 -2.43 15.67 -12.80
N SER A 173 -3.24 15.81 -13.84
CA SER A 173 -4.61 15.29 -13.85
C SER A 173 -4.67 13.76 -13.75
N SER A 174 -3.77 13.07 -14.42
CA SER A 174 -3.67 11.59 -14.37
C SER A 174 -3.20 11.09 -13.00
N ILE A 175 -2.21 11.76 -12.40
CA ILE A 175 -1.75 11.43 -11.04
C ILE A 175 -2.89 11.65 -10.04
N ARG A 176 -3.60 12.78 -10.15
CA ARG A 176 -4.73 13.08 -9.28
C ARG A 176 -5.81 12.01 -9.38
N GLN A 177 -6.20 11.62 -10.60
CA GLN A 177 -7.20 10.58 -10.80
C GLN A 177 -6.77 9.24 -10.20
N GLY A 178 -5.53 8.79 -10.48
CA GLY A 178 -4.99 7.55 -9.89
C GLY A 178 -4.95 7.60 -8.35
N THR A 179 -4.58 8.75 -7.76
CA THR A 179 -4.58 8.91 -6.30
C THR A 179 -5.99 8.83 -5.70
N ILE A 180 -7.02 9.37 -6.40
CA ILE A 180 -8.40 9.28 -5.93
C ILE A 180 -8.90 7.83 -5.96
N GLU A 181 -8.62 7.11 -7.04
CA GLU A 181 -8.97 5.69 -7.18
C GLU A 181 -8.28 4.82 -6.11
N ASP A 182 -6.97 5.04 -5.88
CA ASP A 182 -6.23 4.37 -4.80
C ASP A 182 -6.86 4.63 -3.43
N ARG A 183 -7.27 5.88 -3.16
CA ARG A 183 -7.91 6.25 -1.89
C ARG A 183 -9.25 5.58 -1.68
N ASP A 184 -10.06 5.47 -2.72
CA ASP A 184 -11.35 4.80 -2.62
C ASP A 184 -11.17 3.30 -2.33
N HIS A 185 -10.17 2.67 -2.95
CA HIS A 185 -9.79 1.31 -2.60
C HIS A 185 -9.30 1.20 -1.15
N PHE A 186 -8.44 2.11 -0.69
CA PHE A 186 -7.94 2.11 0.69
C PHE A 186 -9.04 2.37 1.73
N LYS A 187 -10.04 3.21 1.43
CA LYS A 187 -11.21 3.40 2.30
C LYS A 187 -12.01 2.11 2.47
N MET A 188 -12.19 1.35 1.39
CA MET A 188 -12.85 0.04 1.46
C MET A 188 -12.07 -0.93 2.35
N VAL A 189 -10.74 -0.96 2.24
CA VAL A 189 -9.88 -1.79 3.09
C VAL A 189 -9.89 -1.30 4.55
N GLN A 190 -9.89 0.01 4.78
CA GLN A 190 -10.02 0.58 6.13
C GLN A 190 -11.34 0.15 6.78
N GLN A 191 -12.46 0.23 6.04
CA GLN A 191 -13.77 -0.21 6.56
C GLN A 191 -13.76 -1.70 6.86
N PHE A 192 -13.22 -2.52 5.98
CA PHE A 192 -13.04 -3.95 6.23
C PHE A 192 -12.27 -4.22 7.53
N MET A 193 -11.15 -3.49 7.77
CA MET A 193 -10.37 -3.64 9.00
C MET A 193 -11.13 -3.20 10.23
N ILE A 194 -11.96 -2.16 10.13
CA ILE A 194 -12.83 -1.72 11.23
C ILE A 194 -13.83 -2.82 11.55
N ASP A 195 -14.57 -3.31 10.56
CA ASP A 195 -15.67 -4.26 10.76
C ASP A 195 -15.19 -5.64 11.22
N GLN A 196 -14.07 -6.12 10.67
CA GLN A 196 -13.59 -7.49 10.91
C GLN A 196 -12.57 -7.61 12.05
N PHE A 197 -11.93 -6.52 12.44
CA PHE A 197 -10.86 -6.58 13.42
C PHE A 197 -11.07 -5.60 14.58
N VAL A 198 -11.24 -4.31 14.29
CA VAL A 198 -11.28 -3.28 15.35
C VAL A 198 -12.55 -3.37 16.20
N ASP A 199 -13.72 -3.45 15.56
CA ASP A 199 -15.01 -3.54 16.24
C ASP A 199 -15.15 -4.80 17.12
N PRO A 200 -14.82 -6.02 16.66
CA PRO A 200 -14.83 -7.20 17.52
C PRO A 200 -13.90 -7.10 18.74
N ILE A 201 -12.72 -6.53 18.58
CA ILE A 201 -11.79 -6.31 19.71
C ILE A 201 -12.37 -5.31 20.70
N TYR A 202 -12.92 -4.20 20.21
CA TYR A 202 -13.54 -3.20 21.07
C TYR A 202 -14.71 -3.77 21.88
N ARG A 203 -15.59 -4.54 21.22
CA ARG A 203 -16.75 -5.18 21.89
C ARG A 203 -16.29 -6.13 23.00
N ALA A 204 -15.32 -7.00 22.71
CA ALA A 204 -14.76 -7.92 23.69
C ALA A 204 -14.07 -7.18 24.85
N TRP A 205 -13.33 -6.11 24.55
CA TRP A 205 -12.70 -5.27 25.55
C TRP A 205 -13.72 -4.53 26.43
N LEU A 206 -14.77 -3.96 25.82
CA LEU A 206 -15.83 -3.23 26.54
C LEU A 206 -16.56 -4.15 27.52
N GLU A 207 -16.95 -5.34 27.08
CA GLU A 207 -17.59 -6.34 27.94
C GLU A 207 -16.72 -6.69 29.14
N MET A 208 -15.45 -6.97 28.91
CA MET A 208 -14.49 -7.27 29.96
C MET A 208 -14.26 -6.07 30.90
N ALA A 209 -14.15 -4.86 30.37
CA ALA A 209 -13.90 -3.65 31.15
C ALA A 209 -15.06 -3.30 32.07
N ILE A 210 -16.30 -3.52 31.63
CA ILE A 210 -17.49 -3.35 32.48
C ILE A 210 -17.54 -4.44 33.55
N THR A 211 -17.29 -5.71 33.18
CA THR A 211 -17.34 -6.86 34.07
C THR A 211 -16.33 -6.72 35.22
N VAL A 212 -15.13 -6.27 34.94
CA VAL A 212 -14.04 -6.05 35.92
C VAL A 212 -14.26 -4.74 36.73
N GLY A 213 -15.24 -3.91 36.34
CA GLY A 213 -15.51 -2.64 36.99
C GLY A 213 -14.52 -1.53 36.66
N ARG A 214 -13.72 -1.67 35.58
CA ARG A 214 -12.80 -0.62 35.12
C ARG A 214 -13.54 0.58 34.55
N ILE A 215 -14.70 0.31 33.96
CA ILE A 215 -15.63 1.32 33.43
C ILE A 215 -16.95 1.15 34.19
N ASN A 216 -17.43 2.22 34.76
CA ASN A 216 -18.70 2.18 35.49
C ASN A 216 -19.89 2.44 34.57
N LEU A 217 -20.24 1.44 33.78
CA LEU A 217 -21.40 1.44 32.90
C LEU A 217 -22.35 0.29 33.28
N PRO A 218 -23.67 0.50 33.20
CA PRO A 218 -24.61 -0.57 33.46
C PRO A 218 -24.55 -1.63 32.35
N MET A 219 -24.27 -2.90 32.71
CA MET A 219 -24.18 -4.02 31.80
C MET A 219 -25.44 -4.21 30.93
N GLY A 220 -26.63 -3.90 31.46
CA GLY A 220 -27.90 -3.95 30.73
C GLY A 220 -28.04 -2.95 29.58
N LYS A 221 -27.08 -2.03 29.40
CA LYS A 221 -26.99 -1.08 28.29
C LYS A 221 -25.76 -1.32 27.42
N TYR A 222 -25.11 -2.47 27.55
CA TYR A 222 -23.92 -2.83 26.79
C TYR A 222 -24.10 -2.61 25.28
N ASP A 223 -25.18 -3.15 24.70
CA ASP A 223 -25.43 -3.04 23.26
C ASP A 223 -25.53 -1.58 22.81
N LEU A 224 -26.16 -0.71 23.60
CA LEU A 224 -26.26 0.71 23.31
C LEU A 224 -24.88 1.38 23.21
N PHE A 225 -23.97 1.07 24.13
CA PHE A 225 -22.63 1.64 24.12
C PHE A 225 -21.74 1.00 23.07
N ALA A 226 -21.91 -0.30 22.80
CA ALA A 226 -21.18 -1.01 21.76
C ALA A 226 -21.53 -0.52 20.34
N ASP A 227 -22.82 -0.24 20.10
CA ASP A 227 -23.30 0.14 18.77
C ASP A 227 -23.17 1.64 18.45
N GLN A 228 -22.97 2.49 19.47
CA GLN A 228 -22.83 3.94 19.27
C GLN A 228 -21.39 4.40 19.02
N VAL A 229 -20.45 3.47 18.90
CA VAL A 229 -19.05 3.81 18.66
C VAL A 229 -18.84 4.25 17.22
N ILE A 230 -18.19 5.36 17.04
CA ILE A 230 -17.78 5.88 15.74
C ILE A 230 -16.27 5.63 15.56
N TYR A 231 -15.93 4.75 14.61
CA TYR A 231 -14.54 4.52 14.24
C TYR A 231 -14.10 5.53 13.20
N ARG A 232 -12.97 6.18 13.43
CA ARG A 232 -12.42 7.17 12.52
C ARG A 232 -11.09 6.67 11.97
N PRO A 233 -11.05 6.17 10.73
CA PRO A 233 -9.81 5.78 10.10
C PRO A 233 -8.97 7.02 9.79
N ARG A 234 -7.68 6.80 9.51
CA ARG A 234 -6.78 7.87 9.09
C ARG A 234 -7.30 8.52 7.80
N GLY A 235 -7.48 9.83 7.83
CA GLY A 235 -7.79 10.63 6.64
C GLY A 235 -6.60 10.73 5.68
N PHE A 236 -6.89 11.01 4.42
CA PHE A 236 -5.87 11.24 3.39
C PHE A 236 -5.56 12.73 3.29
N ALA A 237 -4.28 13.05 3.05
CA ALA A 237 -3.87 14.43 2.80
C ALA A 237 -4.52 14.96 1.51
N TRP A 238 -4.80 16.23 1.43
CA TRP A 238 -5.35 16.85 0.22
C TRP A 238 -4.39 16.72 -0.96
N VAL A 239 -4.91 16.42 -2.15
CA VAL A 239 -4.13 16.47 -3.40
C VAL A 239 -4.00 17.91 -3.89
N ASP A 240 -5.10 18.67 -3.80
CA ASP A 240 -5.16 20.11 -4.11
C ASP A 240 -5.90 20.80 -2.97
N PRO A 241 -5.19 21.26 -1.92
CA PRO A 241 -5.82 21.82 -0.73
C PRO A 241 -6.80 22.95 -1.03
N GLN A 242 -6.44 23.84 -1.97
CA GLN A 242 -7.24 25.00 -2.27
C GLN A 242 -8.58 24.62 -2.92
N LYS A 243 -8.56 23.73 -3.91
CA LYS A 243 -9.77 23.28 -4.60
C LYS A 243 -10.64 22.39 -3.71
N GLU A 244 -10.03 21.54 -2.89
CA GLU A 244 -10.77 20.65 -2.00
C GLU A 244 -11.45 21.42 -0.87
N ILE A 245 -10.78 22.42 -0.28
CA ILE A 245 -11.39 23.33 0.69
C ILE A 245 -12.55 24.09 0.06
N GLN A 246 -12.35 24.65 -1.14
CA GLN A 246 -13.38 25.43 -1.81
C GLN A 246 -14.60 24.56 -2.18
N ALA A 247 -14.40 23.33 -2.60
CA ALA A 247 -15.46 22.37 -2.87
C ALA A 247 -16.22 22.02 -1.57
N SER A 248 -15.51 21.77 -0.46
CA SER A 248 -16.11 21.48 0.85
C SER A 248 -16.94 22.67 1.36
N VAL A 249 -16.42 23.91 1.25
CA VAL A 249 -17.14 25.13 1.60
C VAL A 249 -18.41 25.27 0.78
N THR A 250 -18.34 25.02 -0.53
CA THR A 250 -19.50 25.09 -1.43
C THR A 250 -20.55 24.04 -1.07
N ALA A 251 -20.12 22.81 -0.77
CA ALA A 251 -21.00 21.72 -0.37
C ALA A 251 -21.71 21.99 0.96
N LEU A 252 -20.98 22.54 1.95
CA LEU A 252 -21.54 22.97 3.23
C LEU A 252 -22.58 24.10 3.06
N ASN A 253 -22.25 25.12 2.28
CA ASN A 253 -23.14 26.28 2.04
C ASN A 253 -24.44 25.87 1.31
N ASN A 254 -24.38 24.84 0.48
CA ASN A 254 -25.56 24.29 -0.21
C ASN A 254 -26.29 23.17 0.60
N GLY A 255 -25.84 22.85 1.81
CA GLY A 255 -26.47 21.84 2.65
C GLY A 255 -26.33 20.40 2.14
N ILE A 256 -25.34 20.14 1.27
CA ILE A 256 -25.09 18.80 0.71
C ILE A 256 -24.38 17.89 1.72
N VAL A 257 -23.49 18.48 2.54
CA VAL A 257 -22.73 17.79 3.59
C VAL A 257 -22.82 18.56 4.90
N SER A 258 -22.69 17.87 6.01
CA SER A 258 -22.57 18.49 7.33
C SER A 258 -21.10 18.83 7.66
N LEU A 259 -20.89 19.73 8.62
CA LEU A 259 -19.54 20.02 9.12
C LEU A 259 -18.89 18.77 9.76
N GLN A 260 -19.70 17.93 10.39
CA GLN A 260 -19.28 16.67 10.97
C GLN A 260 -18.78 15.70 9.90
N ASP A 261 -19.45 15.62 8.74
CA ASP A 261 -19.00 14.79 7.63
C ASP A 261 -17.66 15.25 7.09
N VAL A 262 -17.47 16.57 6.96
CA VAL A 262 -16.19 17.14 6.52
C VAL A 262 -15.07 16.83 7.50
N HIS A 263 -15.30 17.04 8.80
CA HIS A 263 -14.29 16.74 9.83
C HIS A 263 -13.97 15.23 9.89
N SER A 264 -15.00 14.38 9.76
CA SER A 264 -14.83 12.92 9.77
C SER A 264 -13.99 12.40 8.60
N GLN A 265 -14.05 13.04 7.42
CA GLN A 265 -13.18 12.69 6.28
C GLN A 265 -11.69 12.85 6.62
N TYR A 266 -11.35 13.72 7.58
CA TYR A 266 -9.99 13.95 8.06
C TYR A 266 -9.67 13.22 9.38
N GLY A 267 -10.58 12.34 9.82
CA GLY A 267 -10.41 11.58 11.07
C GLY A 267 -10.53 12.42 12.33
N ARG A 268 -11.23 13.57 12.27
CA ARG A 268 -11.42 14.47 13.40
C ARG A 268 -12.86 14.52 13.88
N ASP A 269 -13.03 14.77 15.17
CA ASP A 269 -14.33 15.04 15.78
C ASP A 269 -14.66 16.52 15.73
N THR A 270 -15.93 16.82 15.46
CA THR A 270 -16.40 18.22 15.40
C THR A 270 -16.42 18.86 16.79
N GLU A 271 -16.81 18.13 17.84
CA GLU A 271 -16.82 18.64 19.20
C GLU A 271 -15.40 18.91 19.69
N GLU A 272 -14.46 17.97 19.44
CA GLU A 272 -13.05 18.15 19.79
C GLU A 272 -12.44 19.38 19.09
N ILE A 273 -12.79 19.60 17.81
CA ILE A 273 -12.32 20.77 17.08
C ILE A 273 -12.90 22.06 17.68
N PHE A 274 -14.19 22.08 18.01
CA PHE A 274 -14.80 23.27 18.64
C PHE A 274 -14.23 23.54 20.02
N GLU A 275 -14.02 22.52 20.85
CA GLU A 275 -13.33 22.68 22.13
C GLU A 275 -11.91 23.21 21.97
N GLN A 276 -11.17 22.72 20.98
CA GLN A 276 -9.82 23.17 20.72
C GLN A 276 -9.81 24.63 20.25
N ILE A 277 -10.70 25.02 19.34
CA ILE A 277 -10.86 26.39 18.87
C ILE A 277 -11.19 27.34 20.02
N ASN A 278 -12.10 26.93 20.92
CA ASN A 278 -12.46 27.74 22.05
C ASN A 278 -11.25 27.95 23.00
N ARG A 279 -10.50 26.88 23.29
CA ARG A 279 -9.25 26.97 24.10
C ARG A 279 -8.20 27.87 23.43
N GLU A 280 -8.04 27.78 22.11
CA GLU A 280 -7.11 28.61 21.36
C GLU A 280 -7.54 30.08 21.40
N GLY A 281 -8.85 30.38 21.31
CA GLY A 281 -9.40 31.70 21.47
C GLY A 281 -9.11 32.31 22.84
N GLU A 282 -9.40 31.56 23.93
CA GLU A 282 -9.08 31.99 25.29
C GLU A 282 -7.58 32.23 25.50
N LEU A 283 -6.73 31.44 24.85
CA LEU A 283 -5.28 31.58 24.92
C LEU A 283 -4.82 32.83 24.18
N ALA A 284 -5.36 33.07 23.00
CA ALA A 284 -5.07 34.25 22.20
C ALA A 284 -5.45 35.53 22.92
N ASP A 285 -6.64 35.59 23.53
CA ASP A 285 -7.10 36.72 24.33
C ASP A 285 -6.17 37.00 25.53
N ARG A 286 -5.68 35.93 26.18
CA ARG A 286 -4.72 36.05 27.28
C ARG A 286 -3.39 36.68 26.87
N TYR A 287 -2.93 36.39 25.66
CA TYR A 287 -1.66 36.91 25.12
C TYR A 287 -1.84 38.18 24.28
N GLY A 288 -3.07 38.67 24.10
CA GLY A 288 -3.37 39.83 23.26
C GLY A 288 -3.08 39.59 21.77
N ILE A 289 -3.24 38.35 21.31
CA ILE A 289 -3.05 37.97 19.90
C ILE A 289 -4.42 38.01 19.23
N ASP A 290 -4.55 38.83 18.19
CA ASP A 290 -5.76 38.82 17.34
C ASP A 290 -5.73 37.58 16.43
N THR A 291 -6.61 36.60 16.70
CA THR A 291 -6.77 35.43 15.87
C THR A 291 -7.71 35.76 14.73
N ALA A 292 -7.18 35.87 13.53
CA ALA A 292 -7.97 36.02 12.30
C ALA A 292 -8.87 34.81 11.96
N PHE A 293 -8.98 33.86 12.88
CA PHE A 293 -9.77 32.65 12.70
C PHE A 293 -11.25 32.95 12.97
N GLN A 294 -12.04 32.91 11.89
CA GLN A 294 -13.50 33.01 11.99
C GLN A 294 -14.10 31.61 11.79
N PRO A 295 -14.72 31.03 12.82
CA PRO A 295 -15.43 29.75 12.65
C PRO A 295 -16.54 29.91 11.63
N PHE A 296 -16.80 28.87 10.86
CA PHE A 296 -17.87 28.77 9.88
C PHE A 296 -19.20 29.29 10.46
N GLY A 297 -19.83 30.25 9.77
CA GLY A 297 -21.17 30.75 10.12
C GLY A 297 -21.23 31.87 11.15
N THR A 298 -20.13 32.36 11.68
CA THR A 298 -20.14 33.62 12.42
C THR A 298 -20.36 34.77 11.43
N LYS A 299 -21.54 35.42 11.52
CA LYS A 299 -21.72 36.68 10.83
C LYS A 299 -20.67 37.67 11.34
N LEU A 300 -19.80 38.14 10.45
CA LEU A 300 -18.95 39.28 10.74
C LEU A 300 -19.81 40.37 11.40
N PRO A 301 -19.40 40.93 12.56
CA PRO A 301 -20.01 42.20 13.00
C PRO A 301 -19.87 43.15 11.84
N ALA A 302 -21.00 43.78 11.44
CA ALA A 302 -21.01 44.73 10.34
C ALA A 302 -19.91 45.77 10.62
N GLN A 303 -18.93 45.86 9.73
CA GLN A 303 -17.92 46.91 9.85
C GLN A 303 -18.67 48.24 9.93
N PRO A 304 -18.35 49.10 10.89
CA PRO A 304 -18.95 50.41 10.95
C PRO A 304 -18.69 51.08 9.59
N SER A 305 -19.76 51.47 8.91
CA SER A 305 -19.68 52.24 7.69
C SER A 305 -18.84 53.48 8.00
N ILE A 306 -17.67 53.59 7.40
CA ILE A 306 -16.91 54.84 7.41
C ILE A 306 -17.76 55.80 6.61
N ASP A 307 -18.47 56.69 7.30
CA ASP A 307 -19.18 57.78 6.71
C ASP A 307 -18.13 58.72 6.11
N VAL A 308 -17.85 58.56 4.82
CA VAL A 308 -17.04 59.49 4.08
C VAL A 308 -17.91 60.74 3.93
N GLY A 309 -17.79 61.64 4.90
CA GLY A 309 -18.42 62.95 4.85
C GLY A 309 -18.20 63.56 3.48
N GLN A 310 -19.27 63.78 2.76
CA GLN A 310 -19.29 64.65 1.60
C GLN A 310 -18.81 66.00 2.07
N ASP A 311 -17.60 66.39 1.68
CA ASP A 311 -17.04 67.68 1.83
C ASP A 311 -17.79 68.57 0.73
N ASP A 312 -18.81 69.27 1.17
CA ASP A 312 -19.51 70.26 0.35
C ASP A 312 -18.52 71.39 0.10
N GLY A 313 -17.78 71.28 -0.99
CA GLY A 313 -16.95 72.31 -1.52
C GLY A 313 -17.84 73.45 -2.08
N ASN A 314 -18.10 74.48 -1.25
CA ASN A 314 -18.63 75.75 -1.64
C ASN A 314 -17.49 76.78 -1.53
N VAL A 315 -16.89 77.18 -2.64
CA VAL A 315 -16.56 78.53 -3.08
C VAL A 315 -16.01 78.51 -4.50
#